data_b954d10a8a4830bcefab00fb7d9fc0f4
#
_entry.id   b954d10a8a4830bcefab00fb7d9fc0f4
#
_cell.length_a   1.000
_cell.length_b   1.000
_cell.length_c   1.000
_cell.angle_alpha   90.00
_cell.angle_beta   90.00
_cell.angle_gamma   90.00
#
_symmetry.space_group_name_H-M   'P 1'
#
loop_
_entity.id
_entity.type
_entity.pdbx_description
1 polymer ?
#
loop_
_entity_poly.entity_id
_entity_poly.type
_entity_poly.pdbx_seq_one_letter_code
_entity_poly.pdbx_strand_id
1 'polypeptide(L)'
;MTKTIGSERKVIVVTGATGGVGRGIALACAEAGWSVWIAARREKEGEAVAAEVDALGGEGHFVACDVGVPGSAAEAIATILSQEGRLDGVVHNATSGLSPVPVSLAEVGLADFQDHVHVALGALHSLARASFEALKESRGSLLLMTSEAGFEGKAKLSPYAGVKGAQRGFARALAREWGRDGVRVNSIAPLASTPAMERAFELDPAMADRVLARNPLRRLGDATEDIGRAARFLLSDDASYVTGHTLMVDGGSCPAV
;
A
#
# COMPACT_ATOMS: atom_id res chain seq x y z
N MET A 1 27.82 -29.40 1.89
CA MET A 1 26.38 -29.73 2.04
C MET A 1 25.61 -28.44 1.88
N THR A 2 25.13 -28.16 0.70
CA THR A 2 24.30 -27.00 0.38
C THR A 2 22.92 -27.27 0.97
N LYS A 3 22.57 -26.60 2.06
CA LYS A 3 21.20 -26.59 2.58
C LYS A 3 20.33 -26.03 1.45
N THR A 4 19.51 -26.86 0.83
CA THR A 4 18.39 -26.42 -0.01
C THR A 4 17.49 -25.63 0.94
N ILE A 5 17.54 -24.31 0.85
CA ILE A 5 16.60 -23.42 1.52
C ILE A 5 15.29 -23.67 0.75
N GLY A 6 14.45 -24.56 1.29
CA GLY A 6 13.03 -24.54 0.94
C GLY A 6 12.59 -23.10 1.24
N SER A 7 12.11 -22.38 0.25
CA SER A 7 11.64 -21.02 0.45
C SER A 7 10.47 -21.09 1.42
N GLU A 8 10.72 -20.76 2.70
CA GLU A 8 9.64 -20.56 3.64
C GLU A 8 8.71 -19.52 3.02
N ARG A 9 7.42 -19.84 2.97
CA ARG A 9 6.39 -18.96 2.43
C ARG A 9 6.42 -17.61 3.15
N LYS A 10 6.51 -16.52 2.39
CA LYS A 10 6.48 -15.16 2.96
C LYS A 10 5.10 -14.84 3.51
N VAL A 11 5.07 -14.12 4.63
CA VAL A 11 3.85 -13.64 5.29
C VAL A 11 3.75 -12.13 5.09
N ILE A 12 2.68 -11.69 4.42
CA ILE A 12 2.47 -10.28 4.06
C ILE A 12 1.13 -9.79 4.61
N VAL A 13 1.10 -8.60 5.16
CA VAL A 13 -0.16 -7.93 5.51
C VAL A 13 -0.40 -6.71 4.62
N VAL A 14 -1.62 -6.55 4.12
CA VAL A 14 -2.04 -5.42 3.29
C VAL A 14 -3.23 -4.71 3.93
N THR A 15 -3.04 -3.44 4.33
CA THR A 15 -4.14 -2.64 4.88
C THR A 15 -5.04 -2.08 3.79
N GLY A 16 -6.36 -2.06 4.02
CA GLY A 16 -7.33 -1.56 3.05
C GLY A 16 -7.44 -2.43 1.79
N ALA A 17 -7.25 -3.74 1.91
CA ALA A 17 -7.16 -4.66 0.78
C ALA A 17 -8.48 -5.27 0.32
N THR A 18 -9.64 -4.72 0.74
CA THR A 18 -10.97 -5.20 0.29
C THR A 18 -11.33 -4.78 -1.14
N GLY A 19 -10.46 -4.05 -1.84
CA GLY A 19 -10.69 -3.61 -3.22
C GLY A 19 -9.54 -2.78 -3.77
N GLY A 20 -9.67 -2.35 -5.03
CA GLY A 20 -8.72 -1.48 -5.72
C GLY A 20 -7.28 -2.00 -5.67
N VAL A 21 -6.35 -1.08 -5.48
CA VAL A 21 -4.90 -1.38 -5.47
C VAL A 21 -4.54 -2.37 -4.37
N GLY A 22 -5.11 -2.24 -3.16
CA GLY A 22 -4.81 -3.14 -2.05
C GLY A 22 -5.17 -4.60 -2.35
N ARG A 23 -6.37 -4.84 -2.95
CA ARG A 23 -6.76 -6.17 -3.42
C ARG A 23 -5.80 -6.66 -4.52
N GLY A 24 -5.46 -5.80 -5.49
CA GLY A 24 -4.52 -6.16 -6.55
C GLY A 24 -3.15 -6.60 -6.01
N ILE A 25 -2.63 -5.92 -4.98
CA ILE A 25 -1.39 -6.31 -4.31
C ILE A 25 -1.53 -7.67 -3.63
N ALA A 26 -2.64 -7.91 -2.92
CA ALA A 26 -2.90 -9.18 -2.26
C ALA A 26 -2.91 -10.35 -3.26
N LEU A 27 -3.61 -10.20 -4.39
CA LEU A 27 -3.69 -11.22 -5.43
C LEU A 27 -2.34 -11.47 -6.11
N ALA A 28 -1.57 -10.42 -6.40
CA ALA A 28 -0.23 -10.57 -6.97
C ALA A 28 0.75 -11.29 -6.02
N CYS A 29 0.62 -11.10 -4.71
CA CYS A 29 1.38 -11.86 -3.71
C CYS A 29 0.93 -13.33 -3.65
N ALA A 30 -0.38 -13.59 -3.80
CA ALA A 30 -0.95 -14.93 -3.88
C ALA A 30 -0.38 -15.77 -5.04
N GLU A 31 -0.18 -15.15 -6.22
CA GLU A 31 0.47 -15.81 -7.38
C GLU A 31 1.88 -16.35 -7.07
N ALA A 32 2.54 -15.82 -6.05
CA ALA A 32 3.84 -16.29 -5.58
C ALA A 32 3.74 -17.34 -4.46
N GLY A 33 2.53 -17.79 -4.11
CA GLY A 33 2.28 -18.77 -3.05
C GLY A 33 2.48 -18.22 -1.63
N TRP A 34 2.35 -16.90 -1.43
CA TRP A 34 2.58 -16.27 -0.12
C TRP A 34 1.34 -16.35 0.79
N SER A 35 1.55 -16.27 2.10
CA SER A 35 0.49 -16.02 3.07
C SER A 35 0.15 -14.53 3.07
N VAL A 36 -1.12 -14.19 2.81
CA VAL A 36 -1.56 -12.80 2.63
C VAL A 36 -2.70 -12.48 3.59
N TRP A 37 -2.44 -11.53 4.47
CA TRP A 37 -3.38 -11.05 5.45
C TRP A 37 -4.08 -9.79 4.96
N ILE A 38 -5.39 -9.88 4.80
CA ILE A 38 -6.29 -8.80 4.40
C ILE A 38 -6.69 -8.02 5.66
N ALA A 39 -5.99 -6.92 5.94
CA ALA A 39 -6.29 -6.08 7.10
C ALA A 39 -7.30 -4.99 6.72
N ALA A 40 -8.54 -5.09 7.20
CA ALA A 40 -9.60 -4.18 6.82
C ALA A 40 -10.74 -4.12 7.85
N ARG A 41 -11.64 -3.13 7.70
CA ARG A 41 -12.81 -2.93 8.56
C ARG A 41 -13.98 -3.85 8.21
N ARG A 42 -14.11 -4.19 6.93
CA ARG A 42 -15.25 -4.92 6.38
C ARG A 42 -14.90 -6.39 6.25
N GLU A 43 -15.38 -7.18 7.21
CA GLU A 43 -15.09 -8.60 7.35
C GLU A 43 -15.50 -9.39 6.10
N LYS A 44 -16.76 -9.29 5.71
CA LYS A 44 -17.29 -10.04 4.56
C LYS A 44 -16.50 -9.82 3.27
N GLU A 45 -16.16 -8.57 2.96
CA GLU A 45 -15.38 -8.25 1.77
C GLU A 45 -13.91 -8.66 1.94
N GLY A 46 -13.39 -8.62 3.17
CA GLY A 46 -12.03 -9.09 3.48
C GLY A 46 -11.90 -10.60 3.32
N GLU A 47 -12.84 -11.37 3.84
CA GLU A 47 -12.92 -12.82 3.66
C GLU A 47 -13.10 -13.23 2.20
N ALA A 48 -13.88 -12.47 1.43
CA ALA A 48 -14.00 -12.70 0.00
C ALA A 48 -12.67 -12.55 -0.74
N VAL A 49 -11.87 -11.54 -0.40
CA VAL A 49 -10.52 -11.38 -0.99
C VAL A 49 -9.56 -12.46 -0.48
N ALA A 50 -9.66 -12.89 0.78
CA ALA A 50 -8.87 -14.00 1.29
C ALA A 50 -9.15 -15.30 0.51
N ALA A 51 -10.42 -15.60 0.22
CA ALA A 51 -10.78 -16.74 -0.63
C ALA A 51 -10.26 -16.62 -2.08
N GLU A 52 -10.17 -15.39 -2.63
CA GLU A 52 -9.51 -15.18 -3.94
C GLU A 52 -8.00 -15.44 -3.89
N VAL A 53 -7.34 -15.09 -2.78
CA VAL A 53 -5.93 -15.40 -2.54
C VAL A 53 -5.70 -16.92 -2.54
N ASP A 54 -6.57 -17.68 -1.84
CA ASP A 54 -6.52 -19.14 -1.83
C ASP A 54 -6.69 -19.74 -3.23
N ALA A 55 -7.62 -19.21 -4.01
CA ALA A 55 -7.89 -19.66 -5.38
C ALA A 55 -6.70 -19.45 -6.34
N LEU A 56 -5.80 -18.52 -6.03
CA LEU A 56 -4.57 -18.24 -6.79
C LEU A 56 -3.34 -19.00 -6.28
N GLY A 57 -3.50 -19.86 -5.26
CA GLY A 57 -2.44 -20.69 -4.71
C GLY A 57 -1.62 -20.04 -3.59
N GLY A 58 -2.07 -18.90 -3.07
CA GLY A 58 -1.60 -18.32 -1.82
C GLY A 58 -2.29 -18.95 -0.61
N GLU A 59 -2.16 -18.31 0.54
CA GLU A 59 -2.94 -18.59 1.75
C GLU A 59 -3.54 -17.30 2.25
N GLY A 60 -4.87 -17.18 2.12
CA GLY A 60 -5.61 -15.97 2.39
C GLY A 60 -6.15 -15.92 3.81
N HIS A 61 -5.92 -14.82 4.51
CA HIS A 61 -6.43 -14.59 5.86
C HIS A 61 -7.05 -13.21 5.97
N PHE A 62 -8.07 -13.10 6.81
CA PHE A 62 -8.63 -11.82 7.19
C PHE A 62 -8.25 -11.46 8.63
N VAL A 63 -7.97 -10.18 8.86
CA VAL A 63 -7.87 -9.61 10.19
C VAL A 63 -8.61 -8.28 10.27
N ALA A 64 -9.47 -8.12 11.26
CA ALA A 64 -10.17 -6.86 11.49
C ALA A 64 -9.15 -5.76 11.86
N CYS A 65 -9.14 -4.67 11.09
CA CYS A 65 -8.24 -3.56 11.32
C CYS A 65 -8.87 -2.26 10.81
N ASP A 66 -9.19 -1.36 11.73
CA ASP A 66 -9.48 0.03 11.40
C ASP A 66 -8.24 0.88 11.73
N VAL A 67 -7.48 1.23 10.71
CA VAL A 67 -6.27 2.04 10.87
C VAL A 67 -6.54 3.43 11.44
N GLY A 68 -7.79 3.90 11.42
CA GLY A 68 -8.24 5.13 12.07
C GLY A 68 -8.49 4.97 13.58
N VAL A 69 -8.47 3.75 14.12
CA VAL A 69 -8.66 3.49 15.54
C VAL A 69 -7.31 3.25 16.22
N PRO A 70 -6.95 4.03 17.25
CA PRO A 70 -5.71 3.82 17.99
C PRO A 70 -5.61 2.39 18.52
N GLY A 71 -4.46 1.74 18.31
CA GLY A 71 -4.22 0.36 18.77
C GLY A 71 -4.60 -0.72 17.75
N SER A 72 -5.61 -0.51 16.90
CA SER A 72 -6.12 -1.55 15.99
C SER A 72 -5.05 -2.11 15.04
N ALA A 73 -4.16 -1.28 14.53
CA ALA A 73 -3.04 -1.75 13.69
C ALA A 73 -2.07 -2.64 14.47
N ALA A 74 -1.78 -2.31 15.74
CA ALA A 74 -0.90 -3.11 16.58
C ALA A 74 -1.55 -4.46 16.96
N GLU A 75 -2.83 -4.46 17.26
CA GLU A 75 -3.62 -5.68 17.54
C GLU A 75 -3.65 -6.62 16.32
N ALA A 76 -3.85 -6.05 15.12
CA ALA A 76 -3.81 -6.83 13.88
C ALA A 76 -2.43 -7.48 13.67
N ILE A 77 -1.33 -6.75 13.84
CA ILE A 77 0.04 -7.30 13.75
C ILE A 77 0.27 -8.37 14.81
N ALA A 78 -0.17 -8.16 16.05
CA ALA A 78 -0.04 -9.16 17.13
C ALA A 78 -0.81 -10.45 16.80
N THR A 79 -2.00 -10.33 16.22
CA THR A 79 -2.80 -11.48 15.77
C THR A 79 -2.06 -12.27 14.69
N ILE A 80 -1.52 -11.60 13.68
CA ILE A 80 -0.74 -12.22 12.61
C ILE A 80 0.47 -12.96 13.18
N LEU A 81 1.24 -12.30 14.03
CA LEU A 81 2.43 -12.90 14.64
C LEU A 81 2.10 -14.10 15.53
N SER A 82 0.95 -14.09 16.23
CA SER A 82 0.52 -15.22 17.05
C SER A 82 0.17 -16.47 16.23
N GLN A 83 -0.27 -16.29 14.97
CA GLN A 83 -0.68 -17.40 14.10
C GLN A 83 0.46 -17.88 13.19
N GLU A 84 1.23 -16.95 12.64
CA GLU A 84 2.27 -17.23 11.63
C GLU A 84 3.69 -17.36 12.24
N GLY A 85 3.91 -16.76 13.41
CA GLY A 85 5.24 -16.70 14.02
C GLY A 85 6.25 -15.81 13.27
N ARG A 86 5.85 -15.19 12.15
CA ARG A 86 6.70 -14.36 11.29
C ARG A 86 5.91 -13.28 10.56
N LEU A 87 6.61 -12.28 10.06
CA LEU A 87 6.07 -11.26 9.15
C LEU A 87 7.19 -10.77 8.23
N ASP A 88 7.00 -10.92 6.92
CA ASP A 88 8.01 -10.58 5.91
C ASP A 88 7.71 -9.26 5.22
N GLY A 89 6.46 -8.82 5.22
CA GLY A 89 6.10 -7.58 4.57
C GLY A 89 4.84 -6.94 5.12
N VAL A 90 4.86 -5.61 5.15
CA VAL A 90 3.73 -4.78 5.54
C VAL A 90 3.45 -3.78 4.43
N VAL A 91 2.21 -3.73 3.96
CA VAL A 91 1.77 -2.75 2.97
C VAL A 91 0.78 -1.78 3.60
N HIS A 92 1.22 -0.53 3.78
CA HIS A 92 0.33 0.56 4.18
C HIS A 92 -0.36 1.13 2.93
N ASN A 93 -1.55 0.58 2.63
CA ASN A 93 -2.37 1.00 1.48
C ASN A 93 -3.63 1.74 1.90
N ALA A 94 -4.15 1.49 3.11
CA ALA A 94 -5.35 2.17 3.60
C ALA A 94 -5.22 3.70 3.51
N THR A 95 -6.31 4.36 3.11
CA THR A 95 -6.39 5.81 2.95
C THR A 95 -7.73 6.33 3.50
N SER A 96 -7.79 7.61 3.81
CA SER A 96 -9.04 8.27 4.23
C SER A 96 -10.16 8.06 3.19
N GLY A 97 -11.38 7.89 3.65
CA GLY A 97 -12.56 7.85 2.79
C GLY A 97 -12.81 9.15 2.02
N LEU A 98 -12.20 10.25 2.47
CA LEU A 98 -12.23 11.56 1.82
C LEU A 98 -11.19 11.68 0.68
N SER A 99 -10.30 10.72 0.53
CA SER A 99 -9.28 10.69 -0.52
C SER A 99 -9.77 9.94 -1.76
N PRO A 100 -9.59 10.45 -2.94
CA PRO A 100 -9.10 11.77 -3.36
C PRO A 100 -10.23 12.73 -3.80
N VAL A 101 -11.13 13.09 -2.91
CA VAL A 101 -12.23 14.02 -3.21
C VAL A 101 -11.69 15.44 -3.40
N PRO A 102 -11.87 16.08 -4.58
CA PRO A 102 -11.36 17.41 -4.82
C PRO A 102 -12.18 18.46 -4.06
N VAL A 103 -11.56 19.12 -3.06
CA VAL A 103 -12.16 20.20 -2.26
C VAL A 103 -11.19 21.37 -2.17
N SER A 104 -11.67 22.59 -2.35
CA SER A 104 -10.86 23.81 -2.16
C SER A 104 -10.36 23.88 -0.71
N LEU A 105 -9.11 24.30 -0.48
CA LEU A 105 -8.59 24.48 0.87
C LEU A 105 -9.46 25.39 1.74
N ALA A 106 -10.11 26.37 1.13
CA ALA A 106 -11.03 27.27 1.83
C ALA A 106 -12.29 26.57 2.37
N GLU A 107 -12.61 25.39 1.86
CA GLU A 107 -13.78 24.58 2.21
C GLU A 107 -13.41 23.34 3.05
N VAL A 108 -12.12 23.01 3.14
CA VAL A 108 -11.64 21.88 3.95
C VAL A 108 -11.73 22.21 5.43
N GLY A 109 -12.58 21.51 6.16
CA GLY A 109 -12.66 21.59 7.61
C GLY A 109 -11.40 21.03 8.30
N LEU A 110 -11.09 21.53 9.51
CA LEU A 110 -9.96 21.02 10.29
C LEU A 110 -10.11 19.51 10.58
N ALA A 111 -11.35 19.05 10.82
CA ALA A 111 -11.62 17.63 11.08
C ALA A 111 -11.27 16.75 9.86
N ASP A 112 -11.62 17.20 8.65
CA ASP A 112 -11.30 16.48 7.40
C ASP A 112 -9.78 16.41 7.17
N PHE A 113 -9.10 17.54 7.43
CA PHE A 113 -7.64 17.56 7.37
C PHE A 113 -7.00 16.60 8.39
N GLN A 114 -7.52 16.60 9.64
CA GLN A 114 -7.03 15.69 10.67
C GLN A 114 -7.30 14.23 10.34
N ASP A 115 -8.42 13.88 9.69
CA ASP A 115 -8.70 12.53 9.23
C ASP A 115 -7.65 12.06 8.19
N HIS A 116 -7.32 12.91 7.21
CA HIS A 116 -6.23 12.62 6.27
C HIS A 116 -4.90 12.34 6.98
N VAL A 117 -4.52 13.18 7.95
CA VAL A 117 -3.28 13.02 8.71
C VAL A 117 -3.31 11.74 9.54
N HIS A 118 -4.42 11.48 10.22
CA HIS A 118 -4.57 10.36 11.13
C HIS A 118 -4.51 9.03 10.39
N VAL A 119 -5.28 8.88 9.31
CA VAL A 119 -5.32 7.65 8.52
C VAL A 119 -4.04 7.43 7.73
N ALA A 120 -3.39 8.49 7.20
CA ALA A 120 -2.20 8.34 6.40
C ALA A 120 -0.90 8.23 7.22
N LEU A 121 -0.74 9.08 8.25
CA LEU A 121 0.52 9.17 9.00
C LEU A 121 0.43 8.52 10.38
N GLY A 122 -0.67 8.69 11.09
CA GLY A 122 -0.91 8.04 12.38
C GLY A 122 -0.93 6.52 12.26
N ALA A 123 -1.66 6.01 11.28
CA ALA A 123 -1.70 4.59 10.99
C ALA A 123 -0.34 4.04 10.53
N LEU A 124 0.38 4.77 9.67
CA LEU A 124 1.73 4.40 9.24
C LEU A 124 2.68 4.27 10.44
N HIS A 125 2.66 5.25 11.35
CA HIS A 125 3.46 5.20 12.57
C HIS A 125 3.13 3.96 13.42
N SER A 126 1.83 3.67 13.62
CA SER A 126 1.39 2.53 14.42
C SER A 126 1.79 1.18 13.79
N LEU A 127 1.58 1.03 12.48
CA LEU A 127 1.99 -0.16 11.72
C LEU A 127 3.50 -0.36 11.76
N ALA A 128 4.27 0.70 11.49
CA ALA A 128 5.73 0.65 11.48
C ALA A 128 6.28 0.21 12.85
N ARG A 129 5.78 0.80 13.93
CA ARG A 129 6.21 0.42 15.29
C ARG A 129 5.86 -1.02 15.65
N ALA A 130 4.63 -1.44 15.32
CA ALA A 130 4.15 -2.78 15.68
C ALA A 130 4.87 -3.89 14.91
N SER A 131 5.32 -3.61 13.67
CA SER A 131 5.92 -4.62 12.79
C SER A 131 7.44 -4.64 12.79
N PHE A 132 8.12 -3.64 13.37
CA PHE A 132 9.57 -3.46 13.22
C PHE A 132 10.38 -4.69 13.64
N GLU A 133 10.16 -5.24 14.84
CA GLU A 133 10.95 -6.38 15.33
C GLU A 133 10.77 -7.62 14.45
N ALA A 134 9.54 -7.92 14.02
CA ALA A 134 9.27 -9.03 13.12
C ALA A 134 9.90 -8.83 11.73
N LEU A 135 9.81 -7.61 11.18
CA LEU A 135 10.48 -7.27 9.92
C LEU A 135 12.00 -7.34 10.01
N LYS A 136 12.58 -6.99 11.17
CA LYS A 136 14.01 -7.12 11.45
C LYS A 136 14.44 -8.60 11.48
N GLU A 137 13.69 -9.46 12.14
CA GLU A 137 13.96 -10.90 12.20
C GLU A 137 13.92 -11.54 10.80
N SER A 138 12.94 -11.18 9.99
CA SER A 138 12.76 -11.71 8.63
C SER A 138 13.61 -11.00 7.57
N ARG A 139 14.28 -9.88 7.90
CA ARG A 139 14.87 -8.91 6.95
C ARG A 139 13.85 -8.45 5.90
N GLY A 140 12.66 -8.17 6.36
CA GLY A 140 11.47 -7.93 5.58
C GLY A 140 11.38 -6.53 4.96
N SER A 141 10.17 -6.17 4.55
CA SER A 141 9.93 -4.92 3.82
C SER A 141 8.67 -4.20 4.29
N LEU A 142 8.78 -2.88 4.47
CA LEU A 142 7.63 -1.97 4.62
C LEU A 142 7.40 -1.24 3.29
N LEU A 143 6.19 -1.34 2.75
CA LEU A 143 5.79 -0.70 1.50
C LEU A 143 4.65 0.29 1.73
N LEU A 144 4.81 1.52 1.25
CA LEU A 144 3.82 2.57 1.37
C LEU A 144 3.17 2.88 0.02
N MET A 145 1.85 2.97 -0.01
CA MET A 145 1.13 3.45 -1.19
C MET A 145 1.01 4.97 -1.14
N THR A 146 1.85 5.65 -1.92
CA THR A 146 1.86 7.10 -2.06
C THR A 146 1.04 7.55 -3.27
N SER A 147 1.32 8.69 -3.85
CA SER A 147 0.66 9.20 -5.06
C SER A 147 1.56 10.21 -5.76
N GLU A 148 1.40 10.36 -7.07
CA GLU A 148 1.97 11.46 -7.84
C GLU A 148 1.60 12.84 -7.25
N ALA A 149 0.40 12.94 -6.63
CA ALA A 149 -0.02 14.18 -5.97
C ALA A 149 0.96 14.65 -4.89
N GLY A 150 1.67 13.73 -4.23
CA GLY A 150 2.71 14.04 -3.27
C GLY A 150 4.03 14.53 -3.88
N PHE A 151 4.16 14.53 -5.21
CA PHE A 151 5.30 15.08 -5.97
C PHE A 151 4.93 16.40 -6.63
N GLU A 152 3.90 16.39 -7.46
CA GLU A 152 3.51 17.54 -8.28
C GLU A 152 2.63 18.54 -7.52
N GLY A 153 1.92 18.07 -6.47
CA GLY A 153 0.75 18.75 -5.96
C GLY A 153 -0.43 18.65 -6.92
N LYS A 154 -1.65 18.76 -6.40
CA LYS A 154 -2.85 18.83 -7.24
C LYS A 154 -3.81 19.88 -6.69
N ALA A 155 -4.29 20.76 -7.55
CA ALA A 155 -5.31 21.73 -7.17
C ALA A 155 -6.51 21.02 -6.53
N LYS A 156 -7.05 21.60 -5.47
CA LYS A 156 -8.17 21.06 -4.67
C LYS A 156 -7.90 19.72 -3.97
N LEU A 157 -6.65 19.27 -3.89
CA LEU A 157 -6.24 18.04 -3.18
C LEU A 157 -5.12 18.32 -2.17
N SER A 158 -5.03 19.53 -1.61
CA SER A 158 -3.93 19.93 -0.72
C SER A 158 -3.74 19.04 0.51
N PRO A 159 -4.77 18.59 1.25
CA PRO A 159 -4.59 17.66 2.36
C PRO A 159 -4.03 16.31 1.90
N TYR A 160 -4.61 15.75 0.83
CA TYR A 160 -4.17 14.48 0.25
C TYR A 160 -2.72 14.56 -0.26
N ALA A 161 -2.39 15.57 -1.05
CA ALA A 161 -1.04 15.79 -1.57
C ALA A 161 -0.02 15.96 -0.43
N GLY A 162 -0.39 16.73 0.62
CA GLY A 162 0.44 16.93 1.79
C GLY A 162 0.78 15.64 2.53
N VAL A 163 -0.20 14.80 2.84
CA VAL A 163 0.07 13.52 3.53
C VAL A 163 0.82 12.53 2.64
N LYS A 164 0.57 12.51 1.33
CA LYS A 164 1.32 11.65 0.38
C LYS A 164 2.78 12.09 0.23
N GLY A 165 3.05 13.39 0.26
CA GLY A 165 4.41 13.93 0.35
C GLY A 165 5.11 13.58 1.67
N ALA A 166 4.39 13.69 2.79
CA ALA A 166 4.89 13.34 4.10
C ALA A 166 5.22 11.84 4.22
N GLN A 167 4.39 10.95 3.67
CA GLN A 167 4.67 9.50 3.61
C GLN A 167 5.99 9.20 2.91
N ARG A 168 6.34 9.90 1.83
CA ARG A 168 7.63 9.75 1.13
C ARG A 168 8.81 10.14 2.02
N GLY A 169 8.69 11.27 2.73
CA GLY A 169 9.70 11.71 3.70
C GLY A 169 9.89 10.69 4.82
N PHE A 170 8.79 10.16 5.35
CA PHE A 170 8.77 9.14 6.38
C PHE A 170 9.45 7.84 5.91
N ALA A 171 9.12 7.36 4.71
CA ALA A 171 9.75 6.17 4.14
C ALA A 171 11.27 6.30 3.98
N ARG A 172 11.75 7.47 3.52
CA ARG A 172 13.19 7.74 3.39
C ARG A 172 13.92 7.76 4.74
N ALA A 173 13.28 8.31 5.77
CA ALA A 173 13.84 8.33 7.12
C ALA A 173 13.96 6.90 7.68
N LEU A 174 12.88 6.13 7.61
CA LEU A 174 12.88 4.73 8.06
C LEU A 174 13.85 3.85 7.27
N ALA A 175 13.98 4.04 5.96
CA ALA A 175 14.94 3.30 5.15
C ALA A 175 16.39 3.48 5.63
N ARG A 176 16.74 4.69 6.07
CA ARG A 176 18.07 4.99 6.63
C ARG A 176 18.25 4.43 8.04
N GLU A 177 17.20 4.48 8.84
CA GLU A 177 17.21 4.00 10.22
C GLU A 177 17.26 2.47 10.28
N TRP A 178 16.39 1.79 9.54
CA TRP A 178 16.17 0.34 9.59
C TRP A 178 17.07 -0.47 8.66
N GLY A 179 17.71 0.19 7.69
CA GLY A 179 18.57 -0.47 6.70
C GLY A 179 19.72 -1.28 7.32
N ARG A 180 20.30 -0.81 8.43
CA ARG A 180 21.34 -1.53 9.19
C ARG A 180 20.84 -2.85 9.80
N ASP A 181 19.55 -2.94 10.06
CA ASP A 181 18.86 -4.14 10.57
C ASP A 181 18.36 -5.05 9.42
N GLY A 182 18.63 -4.67 8.17
CA GLY A 182 18.26 -5.43 6.97
C GLY A 182 16.82 -5.17 6.49
N VAL A 183 16.06 -4.28 7.15
CA VAL A 183 14.69 -3.96 6.75
C VAL A 183 14.69 -2.93 5.62
N ARG A 184 13.94 -3.20 4.57
CA ARG A 184 13.77 -2.30 3.43
C ARG A 184 12.48 -1.51 3.54
N VAL A 185 12.53 -0.23 3.21
CA VAL A 185 11.35 0.65 3.23
C VAL A 185 11.24 1.38 1.91
N ASN A 186 10.18 1.13 1.15
CA ASN A 186 9.95 1.74 -0.15
C ASN A 186 8.52 2.28 -0.27
N SER A 187 8.28 2.99 -1.35
CA SER A 187 6.95 3.50 -1.70
C SER A 187 6.61 3.19 -3.16
N ILE A 188 5.32 3.08 -3.46
CA ILE A 188 4.80 3.08 -4.83
C ILE A 188 3.86 4.28 -4.98
N ALA A 189 3.97 4.98 -6.12
CA ALA A 189 3.00 5.96 -6.57
C ALA A 189 2.28 5.41 -7.80
N PRO A 190 1.09 4.81 -7.65
CA PRO A 190 0.39 4.14 -8.72
C PRO A 190 -0.53 5.08 -9.50
N LEU A 191 -0.77 4.76 -10.79
CA LEU A 191 -1.92 5.21 -11.55
C LEU A 191 -2.64 3.98 -12.12
N ALA A 192 -3.74 3.59 -11.48
CA ALA A 192 -4.45 2.36 -11.80
C ALA A 192 -5.95 2.56 -11.96
N SER A 193 -6.58 1.68 -12.74
CA SER A 193 -8.04 1.53 -12.73
C SER A 193 -8.46 1.01 -11.36
N THR A 194 -9.32 1.74 -10.72
CA THR A 194 -9.94 1.40 -9.43
C THR A 194 -11.40 1.84 -9.45
N PRO A 195 -12.26 1.24 -8.63
CA PRO A 195 -13.66 1.68 -8.55
C PRO A 195 -13.84 3.18 -8.26
N ALA A 196 -12.87 3.78 -7.54
CA ALA A 196 -12.87 5.23 -7.29
C ALA A 196 -12.52 6.04 -8.56
N MET A 197 -11.54 5.59 -9.33
CA MET A 197 -11.14 6.23 -10.59
C MET A 197 -12.21 6.08 -11.66
N GLU A 198 -12.82 4.90 -11.77
CA GLU A 198 -13.92 4.63 -12.70
C GLU A 198 -15.10 5.56 -12.44
N ARG A 199 -15.53 5.68 -11.17
CA ARG A 199 -16.56 6.65 -10.77
C ARG A 199 -16.18 8.10 -11.08
N ALA A 200 -14.92 8.48 -10.89
CA ALA A 200 -14.47 9.83 -11.22
C ALA A 200 -14.57 10.09 -12.73
N PHE A 201 -14.28 9.11 -13.57
CA PHE A 201 -14.42 9.20 -15.02
C PHE A 201 -15.87 9.22 -15.49
N GLU A 202 -16.76 8.48 -14.81
CA GLU A 202 -18.21 8.55 -15.06
C GLU A 202 -18.77 9.96 -14.77
N LEU A 203 -18.28 10.60 -13.70
CA LEU A 203 -18.70 11.94 -13.30
C LEU A 203 -18.08 13.06 -14.16
N ASP A 204 -16.85 12.86 -14.64
CA ASP A 204 -16.14 13.79 -15.54
C ASP A 204 -15.43 13.01 -16.66
N PRO A 205 -16.13 12.67 -17.75
CA PRO A 205 -15.52 11.97 -18.90
C PRO A 205 -14.30 12.71 -19.48
N ALA A 206 -14.29 14.04 -19.45
CA ALA A 206 -13.14 14.81 -19.90
C ALA A 206 -11.88 14.62 -19.00
N MET A 207 -12.06 14.16 -17.76
CA MET A 207 -10.95 13.75 -16.88
C MET A 207 -10.25 12.52 -17.45
N ALA A 208 -10.98 11.55 -17.97
CA ALA A 208 -10.41 10.34 -18.58
C ALA A 208 -9.48 10.72 -19.73
N ASP A 209 -9.94 11.58 -20.64
CA ASP A 209 -9.14 12.06 -21.79
C ASP A 209 -7.87 12.77 -21.31
N ARG A 210 -7.98 13.65 -20.31
CA ARG A 210 -6.82 14.38 -19.75
C ARG A 210 -5.80 13.43 -19.12
N VAL A 211 -6.25 12.44 -18.34
CA VAL A 211 -5.39 11.46 -17.67
C VAL A 211 -4.69 10.59 -18.71
N LEU A 212 -5.43 10.05 -19.67
CA LEU A 212 -4.87 9.20 -20.73
C LEU A 212 -3.96 9.96 -21.68
N ALA A 213 -4.24 11.24 -21.96
CA ALA A 213 -3.36 12.08 -22.78
C ALA A 213 -1.98 12.30 -22.15
N ARG A 214 -1.91 12.38 -20.81
CA ARG A 214 -0.64 12.51 -20.07
C ARG A 214 0.11 11.18 -19.93
N ASN A 215 -0.55 10.05 -20.14
CA ASN A 215 0.03 8.72 -19.95
C ASN A 215 0.66 8.22 -21.26
N PRO A 216 1.99 8.06 -21.34
CA PRO A 216 2.66 7.52 -22.52
C PRO A 216 2.14 6.15 -22.95
N LEU A 217 1.75 5.27 -22.02
CA LEU A 217 1.20 3.95 -22.33
C LEU A 217 -0.29 4.00 -22.71
N ARG A 218 -0.93 5.18 -22.64
CA ARG A 218 -2.32 5.42 -23.08
C ARG A 218 -3.37 4.52 -22.41
N ARG A 219 -3.09 4.01 -21.22
CA ARG A 219 -4.02 3.23 -20.42
C ARG A 219 -3.81 3.47 -18.93
N LEU A 220 -4.80 3.18 -18.12
CA LEU A 220 -4.60 3.00 -16.70
C LEU A 220 -3.91 1.65 -16.44
N GLY A 221 -3.15 1.57 -15.37
CA GLY A 221 -2.60 0.30 -14.90
C GLY A 221 -3.69 -0.62 -14.34
N ASP A 222 -3.54 -1.91 -14.54
CA ASP A 222 -4.31 -2.91 -13.82
C ASP A 222 -3.81 -3.01 -12.37
N ALA A 223 -4.72 -3.16 -11.42
CA ALA A 223 -4.38 -3.18 -9.99
C ALA A 223 -3.52 -4.40 -9.60
N THR A 224 -3.71 -5.55 -10.23
CA THR A 224 -2.97 -6.79 -9.96
C THR A 224 -1.73 -6.90 -10.85
N GLU A 225 -1.95 -6.80 -12.18
CA GLU A 225 -0.91 -7.08 -13.17
C GLU A 225 0.19 -6.02 -13.21
N ASP A 226 -0.18 -4.74 -13.08
CA ASP A 226 0.79 -3.63 -13.16
C ASP A 226 1.25 -3.20 -11.76
N ILE A 227 0.32 -2.91 -10.86
CA ILE A 227 0.66 -2.36 -9.54
C ILE A 227 1.03 -3.47 -8.56
N GLY A 228 0.23 -4.54 -8.50
CA GLY A 228 0.43 -5.66 -7.59
C GLY A 228 1.77 -6.36 -7.82
N ARG A 229 2.13 -6.64 -9.07
CA ARG A 229 3.42 -7.26 -9.40
C ARG A 229 4.61 -6.35 -9.08
N ALA A 230 4.49 -5.04 -9.26
CA ALA A 230 5.52 -4.10 -8.83
C ALA A 230 5.67 -4.08 -7.29
N ALA A 231 4.54 -4.14 -6.57
CA ALA A 231 4.55 -4.25 -5.11
C ALA A 231 5.18 -5.57 -4.65
N ARG A 232 4.81 -6.69 -5.27
CA ARG A 232 5.40 -8.00 -4.99
C ARG A 232 6.92 -7.99 -5.21
N PHE A 233 7.42 -7.39 -6.29
CA PHE A 233 8.86 -7.21 -6.51
C PHE A 233 9.51 -6.48 -5.33
N LEU A 234 8.98 -5.34 -4.89
CA LEU A 234 9.54 -4.57 -3.76
C LEU A 234 9.45 -5.31 -2.43
N LEU A 235 8.51 -6.24 -2.26
CA LEU A 235 8.36 -7.08 -1.08
C LEU A 235 9.24 -8.35 -1.14
N SER A 236 9.68 -8.76 -2.33
CA SER A 236 10.49 -9.96 -2.56
C SER A 236 11.98 -9.73 -2.33
N ASP A 237 12.75 -10.81 -2.34
CA ASP A 237 14.22 -10.79 -2.24
C ASP A 237 14.89 -10.26 -3.51
N ASP A 238 14.18 -10.24 -4.64
CA ASP A 238 14.65 -9.64 -5.90
C ASP A 238 14.93 -8.14 -5.74
N ALA A 239 14.27 -7.48 -4.77
CA ALA A 239 14.49 -6.09 -4.41
C ALA A 239 15.46 -5.92 -3.22
N SER A 240 16.33 -6.91 -2.94
CA SER A 240 17.23 -6.90 -1.76
C SER A 240 18.16 -5.69 -1.67
N TYR A 241 18.42 -5.01 -2.77
CA TYR A 241 19.25 -3.79 -2.81
C TYR A 241 18.46 -2.52 -3.12
N VAL A 242 17.11 -2.55 -2.91
CA VAL A 242 16.20 -1.42 -3.16
C VAL A 242 15.58 -0.97 -1.83
N THR A 243 15.97 0.20 -1.34
CA THR A 243 15.36 0.83 -0.14
C THR A 243 15.40 2.36 -0.25
N GLY A 244 14.46 3.04 0.40
CA GLY A 244 14.32 4.49 0.38
C GLY A 244 13.79 5.07 -0.93
N HIS A 245 13.35 4.22 -1.85
CA HIS A 245 12.88 4.61 -3.18
C HIS A 245 11.36 4.80 -3.23
N THR A 246 10.90 5.69 -4.12
CA THR A 246 9.51 5.77 -4.53
C THR A 246 9.41 5.37 -6.01
N LEU A 247 8.86 4.19 -6.26
CA LEU A 247 8.66 3.67 -7.62
C LEU A 247 7.38 4.26 -8.20
N MET A 248 7.51 4.99 -9.31
CA MET A 248 6.35 5.42 -10.10
C MET A 248 5.86 4.23 -10.92
N VAL A 249 4.61 3.82 -10.71
CA VAL A 249 3.94 2.75 -11.47
C VAL A 249 2.69 3.36 -12.09
N ASP A 250 2.90 4.22 -13.07
CA ASP A 250 1.92 5.18 -13.57
C ASP A 250 1.90 5.30 -15.10
N GLY A 251 2.55 4.37 -15.80
CA GLY A 251 2.66 4.40 -17.26
C GLY A 251 3.43 5.60 -17.82
N GLY A 252 4.27 6.25 -16.99
CA GLY A 252 5.07 7.42 -17.33
C GLY A 252 4.31 8.75 -17.23
N SER A 253 3.17 8.78 -16.54
CA SER A 253 2.32 9.98 -16.42
C SER A 253 2.96 11.11 -15.63
N CYS A 254 3.78 10.77 -14.61
CA CYS A 254 4.51 11.75 -13.82
C CYS A 254 5.98 11.73 -14.23
N PRO A 255 6.56 12.87 -14.65
CA PRO A 255 7.99 12.92 -14.95
C PRO A 255 8.81 12.50 -13.73
N ALA A 256 9.83 11.69 -13.97
CA ALA A 256 10.78 11.32 -12.91
C ALA A 256 11.48 12.59 -12.40
N VAL A 257 11.45 12.81 -11.08
CA VAL A 257 12.10 13.93 -10.39
C VAL A 257 13.30 13.42 -9.61
#